data_b9c2e9d15c2c059244f7968f26cae92a
#
_entry.id   b9c2e9d15c2c059244f7968f26cae92a
#
_cell.length_a   1.000
_cell.length_b   1.000
_cell.length_c   1.000
_cell.angle_alpha   90.00
_cell.angle_beta   90.00
_cell.angle_gamma   90.00
#
_symmetry.space_group_name_H-M   'P 1'
#
loop_
_entity.id
_entity.type
_entity.pdbx_description
1 polymer ?
#
loop_
_entity_poly.entity_id
_entity_poly.type
_entity_poly.pdbx_seq_one_letter_code
_entity_poly.pdbx_strand_id
1 'polypeptide(L)'
;MVKSNCYNLKKQIMKKLFIAAMLFAGVTSFAQDMDQKTEREHKEKLTPEQRNEKQLQKLTTELSLDANQQAQVKQLLAERSAKAEGFKEARKAKKENNEKITVEEKAVYKKQMEDEVAANDAKMKTILKADQYTKWKTLQEQKREKMKEKVKEYKKENN
;
A
#
# COMPACT_ATOMS: atom_id res chain seq x y z
N MET A 1 -48.28 29.76 21.37
CA MET A 1 -47.54 30.01 20.13
C MET A 1 -46.17 29.32 20.12
N VAL A 2 -46.05 28.09 20.68
CA VAL A 2 -44.75 27.38 20.86
C VAL A 2 -44.69 26.00 20.13
N LYS A 3 -45.82 25.53 19.55
CA LYS A 3 -45.88 24.18 18.90
C LYS A 3 -45.40 24.11 17.44
N SER A 4 -45.24 25.24 16.73
CA SER A 4 -44.82 25.23 15.33
C SER A 4 -43.30 25.12 15.11
N ASN A 5 -42.48 25.46 16.11
CA ASN A 5 -41.02 25.47 15.97
C ASN A 5 -40.40 24.09 16.10
N CYS A 6 -40.96 23.19 16.91
CA CYS A 6 -40.49 21.80 17.05
C CYS A 6 -40.74 20.95 15.79
N TYR A 7 -41.80 21.23 15.03
CA TYR A 7 -42.15 20.45 13.85
C TYR A 7 -41.18 20.74 12.68
N ASN A 8 -40.77 21.99 12.53
CA ASN A 8 -39.81 22.41 11.51
C ASN A 8 -38.38 21.90 11.81
N LEU A 9 -38.00 21.83 13.09
CA LEU A 9 -36.69 21.29 13.49
C LEU A 9 -36.56 19.78 13.21
N LYS A 10 -37.63 19.00 13.51
CA LYS A 10 -37.66 17.56 13.19
C LYS A 10 -37.65 17.31 11.69
N LYS A 11 -38.31 18.13 10.88
CA LYS A 11 -38.32 18.00 9.41
C LYS A 11 -36.96 18.35 8.77
N GLN A 12 -36.23 19.30 9.36
CA GLN A 12 -34.86 19.64 8.95
C GLN A 12 -33.85 18.55 9.30
N ILE A 13 -33.99 17.95 10.47
CA ILE A 13 -33.08 16.85 10.93
C ILE A 13 -33.31 15.60 10.10
N MET A 14 -34.57 15.27 9.77
CA MET A 14 -34.85 14.11 8.90
C MET A 14 -34.35 14.29 7.47
N LYS A 15 -34.42 15.52 6.91
CA LYS A 15 -33.85 15.80 5.57
C LYS A 15 -32.32 15.66 5.55
N LYS A 16 -31.62 16.03 6.61
CA LYS A 16 -30.16 15.85 6.73
C LYS A 16 -29.75 14.39 6.94
N LEU A 17 -30.57 13.60 7.62
CA LEU A 17 -30.36 12.15 7.78
C LEU A 17 -30.55 11.37 6.46
N PHE A 18 -31.50 11.78 5.60
CA PHE A 18 -31.69 11.14 4.30
C PHE A 18 -30.54 11.43 3.31
N ILE A 19 -29.89 12.58 3.39
CA ILE A 19 -28.72 12.91 2.56
C ILE A 19 -27.49 12.11 2.99
N ALA A 20 -27.32 11.84 4.28
CA ALA A 20 -26.25 11.00 4.79
C ALA A 20 -26.41 9.52 4.40
N ALA A 21 -27.64 9.01 4.28
CA ALA A 21 -27.90 7.61 3.90
C ALA A 21 -27.67 7.32 2.40
N MET A 22 -27.73 8.33 1.51
CA MET A 22 -27.51 8.13 0.07
C MET A 22 -26.02 8.07 -0.34
N LEU A 23 -25.11 8.48 0.53
CA LEU A 23 -23.66 8.42 0.25
C LEU A 23 -23.03 7.04 0.52
N PHE A 24 -23.77 6.10 1.13
CA PHE A 24 -23.27 4.75 1.40
C PHE A 24 -23.68 3.68 0.37
N ALA A 25 -24.49 4.02 -0.63
CA ALA A 25 -25.01 3.05 -1.62
C ALA A 25 -24.10 2.88 -2.85
N GLY A 26 -22.91 3.46 -2.88
CA GLY A 26 -22.03 3.49 -4.07
C GLY A 26 -20.80 2.59 -4.03
N VAL A 27 -20.57 1.74 -3.04
CA VAL A 27 -19.31 0.99 -2.89
C VAL A 27 -19.45 -0.54 -2.94
N THR A 28 -20.62 -1.08 -3.33
CA THR A 28 -20.85 -2.54 -3.36
C THR A 28 -20.85 -3.14 -4.76
N SER A 29 -20.02 -2.64 -5.69
CA SER A 29 -19.91 -3.25 -7.03
C SER A 29 -18.48 -3.37 -7.52
N PHE A 30 -17.56 -3.92 -6.70
CA PHE A 30 -16.26 -4.38 -7.16
C PHE A 30 -15.93 -5.79 -6.64
N ALA A 31 -16.94 -6.64 -6.54
CA ALA A 31 -16.77 -8.08 -6.44
C ALA A 31 -17.39 -8.70 -7.69
N GLN A 32 -16.79 -8.47 -8.85
CA GLN A 32 -17.03 -9.27 -10.03
C GLN A 32 -15.73 -9.98 -10.40
N ASP A 33 -15.82 -11.25 -10.22
CA ASP A 33 -15.03 -12.34 -10.75
C ASP A 33 -14.44 -11.96 -12.12
N MET A 34 -13.15 -11.61 -12.16
CA MET A 34 -12.48 -11.33 -13.41
C MET A 34 -11.70 -12.55 -13.83
N ASP A 35 -12.25 -13.18 -14.83
CA ASP A 35 -11.66 -14.19 -15.70
C ASP A 35 -10.18 -13.92 -15.96
N GLN A 36 -9.30 -14.72 -15.33
CA GLN A 36 -7.87 -14.41 -15.14
C GLN A 36 -7.01 -14.67 -16.38
N LYS A 37 -7.56 -14.82 -17.58
CA LYS A 37 -6.75 -15.33 -18.70
C LYS A 37 -6.46 -14.35 -19.83
N THR A 38 -7.11 -13.18 -19.91
CA THR A 38 -6.96 -12.26 -21.05
C THR A 38 -6.38 -10.88 -20.74
N GLU A 39 -6.09 -10.55 -19.48
CA GLU A 39 -5.60 -9.22 -19.07
C GLU A 39 -4.09 -9.12 -18.82
N ARG A 40 -3.27 -10.06 -19.28
CA ARG A 40 -1.81 -9.95 -19.07
C ARG A 40 -1.13 -8.95 -20.02
N GLU A 41 -1.78 -8.46 -21.06
CA GLU A 41 -1.11 -7.71 -22.13
C GLU A 41 -1.12 -6.17 -22.00
N HIS A 42 -1.93 -5.57 -21.11
CA HIS A 42 -1.94 -4.09 -20.98
C HIS A 42 -2.18 -3.57 -19.55
N LYS A 43 -1.63 -4.19 -18.50
CA LYS A 43 -1.53 -3.47 -17.23
C LYS A 43 -0.45 -2.40 -17.36
N GLU A 44 -0.88 -1.20 -17.69
CA GLU A 44 -0.06 -0.01 -17.61
C GLU A 44 0.70 0.00 -16.28
N LYS A 45 2.03 -0.04 -16.34
CA LYS A 45 2.85 -0.15 -15.14
C LYS A 45 2.69 1.12 -14.33
N LEU A 46 2.01 1.02 -13.20
CA LEU A 46 1.83 2.14 -12.27
C LEU A 46 3.16 2.85 -12.02
N THR A 47 3.14 4.18 -12.03
CA THR A 47 4.29 4.98 -11.63
C THR A 47 4.67 4.72 -10.17
N PRO A 48 5.88 5.05 -9.73
CA PRO A 48 6.27 4.94 -8.33
C PRO A 48 5.31 5.70 -7.39
N GLU A 49 4.87 6.89 -7.80
CA GLU A 49 3.93 7.73 -7.06
C GLU A 49 2.55 7.06 -6.92
N GLN A 50 2.00 6.54 -8.03
CA GLN A 50 0.73 5.82 -8.03
C GLN A 50 0.78 4.57 -7.15
N ARG A 51 1.91 3.86 -7.14
CA ARG A 51 2.13 2.70 -6.24
C ARG A 51 2.15 3.13 -4.77
N ASN A 52 2.84 4.23 -4.47
CA ASN A 52 2.92 4.79 -3.12
C ASN A 52 1.55 5.25 -2.63
N GLU A 53 0.77 5.91 -3.48
CA GLU A 53 -0.59 6.36 -3.16
C GLU A 53 -1.51 5.18 -2.82
N LYS A 54 -1.54 4.15 -3.67
CA LYS A 54 -2.31 2.92 -3.40
C LYS A 54 -1.87 2.23 -2.11
N GLN A 55 -0.57 2.22 -1.84
CA GLN A 55 -0.05 1.64 -0.61
C GLN A 55 -0.43 2.46 0.61
N LEU A 56 -0.40 3.79 0.53
CA LEU A 56 -0.85 4.69 1.58
C LEU A 56 -2.34 4.50 1.88
N GLN A 57 -3.19 4.49 0.86
CA GLN A 57 -4.63 4.26 1.01
C GLN A 57 -4.91 2.94 1.72
N LYS A 58 -4.23 1.86 1.29
CA LYS A 58 -4.37 0.56 1.93
C LYS A 58 -3.95 0.59 3.40
N LEU A 59 -2.79 1.17 3.73
CA LEU A 59 -2.32 1.28 5.11
C LEU A 59 -3.25 2.16 5.96
N THR A 60 -3.77 3.25 5.40
CA THR A 60 -4.74 4.13 6.06
C THR A 60 -6.00 3.36 6.47
N THR A 61 -6.55 2.57 5.55
CA THR A 61 -7.75 1.76 5.82
C THR A 61 -7.46 0.64 6.83
N GLU A 62 -6.39 -0.11 6.60
CA GLU A 62 -6.06 -1.28 7.43
C GLU A 62 -5.66 -0.90 8.86
N LEU A 63 -4.94 0.19 9.03
CA LEU A 63 -4.40 0.62 10.33
C LEU A 63 -5.19 1.77 10.95
N SER A 64 -6.20 2.33 10.27
CA SER A 64 -6.97 3.51 10.70
C SER A 64 -6.03 4.69 11.03
N LEU A 65 -5.14 5.04 10.07
CA LEU A 65 -4.16 6.09 10.27
C LEU A 65 -4.83 7.46 10.36
N ASP A 66 -4.44 8.26 11.35
CA ASP A 66 -4.81 9.67 11.43
C ASP A 66 -4.07 10.52 10.37
N ALA A 67 -4.46 11.78 10.22
CA ALA A 67 -3.91 12.66 9.18
C ALA A 67 -2.39 12.89 9.33
N ASN A 68 -1.88 12.98 10.57
CA ASN A 68 -0.45 13.16 10.82
C ASN A 68 0.33 11.89 10.47
N GLN A 69 -0.17 10.73 10.88
CA GLN A 69 0.41 9.43 10.53
C GLN A 69 0.42 9.21 9.00
N GLN A 70 -0.66 9.57 8.30
CA GLN A 70 -0.74 9.49 6.85
C GLN A 70 0.35 10.34 6.17
N ALA A 71 0.57 11.57 6.63
CA ALA A 71 1.62 12.45 6.10
C ALA A 71 3.02 11.83 6.29
N GLN A 72 3.32 11.30 7.47
CA GLN A 72 4.60 10.65 7.77
C GLN A 72 4.81 9.36 6.97
N VAL A 73 3.77 8.51 6.84
CA VAL A 73 3.82 7.30 6.03
C VAL A 73 3.99 7.63 4.55
N LYS A 74 3.33 8.66 4.03
CA LYS A 74 3.50 9.13 2.65
C LYS A 74 4.95 9.50 2.36
N GLN A 75 5.57 10.29 3.25
CA GLN A 75 6.98 10.64 3.13
C GLN A 75 7.87 9.40 3.16
N LEU A 76 7.66 8.48 4.09
CA LEU A 76 8.42 7.24 4.20
C LEU A 76 8.32 6.38 2.93
N LEU A 77 7.13 6.28 2.33
CA LEU A 77 6.92 5.55 1.08
C LEU A 77 7.65 6.21 -0.09
N ALA A 78 7.67 7.55 -0.16
CA ALA A 78 8.40 8.30 -1.19
C ALA A 78 9.92 8.08 -1.06
N GLU A 79 10.48 8.18 0.14
CA GLU A 79 11.91 7.91 0.41
C GLU A 79 12.32 6.50 0.00
N ARG A 80 11.50 5.49 0.37
CA ARG A 80 11.72 4.08 -0.05
C ARG A 80 11.69 3.92 -1.56
N SER A 81 10.74 4.57 -2.20
CA SER A 81 10.57 4.50 -3.64
C SER A 81 11.77 5.07 -4.37
N ALA A 82 12.26 6.25 -3.95
CA ALA A 82 13.44 6.89 -4.52
C ALA A 82 14.69 6.00 -4.40
N LYS A 83 14.92 5.40 -3.23
CA LYS A 83 16.04 4.48 -3.02
C LYS A 83 15.91 3.23 -3.90
N ALA A 84 14.70 2.66 -4.00
CA ALA A 84 14.46 1.48 -4.83
C ALA A 84 14.70 1.75 -6.34
N GLU A 85 14.32 2.92 -6.83
CA GLU A 85 14.60 3.33 -8.21
C GLU A 85 16.11 3.51 -8.42
N GLY A 86 16.86 4.13 -7.50
CA GLY A 86 18.31 4.24 -7.57
C GLY A 86 19.02 2.87 -7.70
N PHE A 87 18.60 1.88 -6.88
CA PHE A 87 19.12 0.51 -6.99
C PHE A 87 18.78 -0.14 -8.34
N LYS A 88 17.58 0.09 -8.84
CA LYS A 88 17.12 -0.44 -10.12
C LYS A 88 17.91 0.16 -11.28
N GLU A 89 18.15 1.46 -11.27
CA GLU A 89 18.96 2.15 -12.28
C GLU A 89 20.40 1.68 -12.27
N ALA A 90 21.03 1.54 -11.10
CA ALA A 90 22.39 1.01 -10.98
C ALA A 90 22.50 -0.41 -11.56
N ARG A 91 21.50 -1.28 -11.31
CA ARG A 91 21.46 -2.63 -11.90
C ARG A 91 21.21 -2.61 -13.41
N LYS A 92 20.40 -1.67 -13.89
CA LYS A 92 20.10 -1.51 -15.31
C LYS A 92 21.35 -1.06 -16.07
N ALA A 93 22.08 -0.07 -15.56
CA ALA A 93 23.34 0.42 -16.16
C ALA A 93 24.36 -0.72 -16.31
N LYS A 94 24.54 -1.54 -15.28
CA LYS A 94 25.44 -2.73 -15.37
C LYS A 94 24.99 -3.73 -16.44
N LYS A 95 23.69 -3.99 -16.54
CA LYS A 95 23.14 -4.88 -17.56
C LYS A 95 23.36 -4.34 -18.97
N GLU A 96 23.20 -3.04 -19.18
CA GLU A 96 23.43 -2.39 -20.46
C GLU A 96 24.90 -2.42 -20.88
N ASN A 97 25.81 -2.34 -19.90
CA ASN A 97 27.26 -2.50 -20.13
C ASN A 97 27.71 -3.97 -20.25
N ASN A 98 26.80 -4.94 -20.25
CA ASN A 98 27.11 -6.38 -20.19
C ASN A 98 27.97 -6.80 -18.98
N GLU A 99 28.00 -6.00 -17.93
CA GLU A 99 28.71 -6.30 -16.69
C GLU A 99 27.91 -7.30 -15.85
N LYS A 100 28.53 -8.40 -15.47
CA LYS A 100 27.93 -9.36 -14.54
C LYS A 100 28.06 -8.83 -13.12
N ILE A 101 26.95 -8.87 -12.36
CA ILE A 101 26.96 -8.55 -10.94
C ILE A 101 27.79 -9.62 -10.22
N THR A 102 28.85 -9.23 -9.53
CA THR A 102 29.74 -10.13 -8.78
C THR A 102 29.06 -10.71 -7.53
N VAL A 103 29.67 -11.70 -6.91
CA VAL A 103 29.15 -12.31 -5.66
C VAL A 103 29.21 -11.28 -4.52
N GLU A 104 30.29 -10.50 -4.47
CA GLU A 104 30.52 -9.45 -3.49
C GLU A 104 29.47 -8.34 -3.62
N GLU A 105 29.19 -7.89 -4.84
CA GLU A 105 28.15 -6.90 -5.10
C GLU A 105 26.76 -7.40 -4.71
N LYS A 106 26.45 -8.67 -4.99
CA LYS A 106 25.19 -9.27 -4.52
C LYS A 106 25.08 -9.26 -2.99
N ALA A 107 26.17 -9.54 -2.29
CA ALA A 107 26.22 -9.49 -0.82
C ALA A 107 25.98 -8.06 -0.31
N VAL A 108 26.63 -7.06 -0.93
CA VAL A 108 26.42 -5.64 -0.60
C VAL A 108 24.98 -5.21 -0.84
N TYR A 109 24.39 -5.53 -2.00
CA TYR A 109 22.99 -5.23 -2.28
C TYR A 109 22.02 -5.89 -1.29
N LYS A 110 22.30 -7.15 -0.93
CA LYS A 110 21.48 -7.86 0.06
C LYS A 110 21.54 -7.16 1.41
N LYS A 111 22.73 -6.81 1.89
CA LYS A 111 22.88 -6.07 3.14
C LYS A 111 22.18 -4.72 3.12
N GLN A 112 22.33 -3.95 2.05
CA GLN A 112 21.64 -2.66 1.90
C GLN A 112 20.12 -2.82 1.96
N MET A 113 19.57 -3.86 1.34
CA MET A 113 18.12 -4.14 1.43
C MET A 113 17.69 -4.52 2.85
N GLU A 114 18.49 -5.30 3.57
CA GLU A 114 18.23 -5.66 4.96
C GLU A 114 18.27 -4.43 5.88
N ASP A 115 19.26 -3.58 5.70
CA ASP A 115 19.38 -2.31 6.43
C ASP A 115 18.20 -1.36 6.17
N GLU A 116 17.75 -1.27 4.90
CA GLU A 116 16.56 -0.49 4.55
C GLU A 116 15.27 -1.06 5.16
N VAL A 117 15.13 -2.37 5.21
CA VAL A 117 13.98 -3.02 5.87
C VAL A 117 13.98 -2.68 7.37
N ALA A 118 15.14 -2.78 8.02
CA ALA A 118 15.28 -2.45 9.44
C ALA A 118 15.01 -0.96 9.71
N ALA A 119 15.53 -0.06 8.88
CA ALA A 119 15.29 1.38 9.00
C ALA A 119 13.81 1.73 8.81
N ASN A 120 13.12 1.11 7.85
CA ASN A 120 11.69 1.31 7.64
C ASN A 120 10.86 0.75 8.80
N ASP A 121 11.25 -0.39 9.37
CA ASP A 121 10.60 -0.97 10.56
C ASP A 121 10.70 -0.02 11.75
N ALA A 122 11.89 0.53 12.00
CA ALA A 122 12.13 1.50 13.07
C ALA A 122 11.28 2.79 12.88
N LYS A 123 11.24 3.34 11.65
CA LYS A 123 10.41 4.52 11.34
C LYS A 123 8.91 4.22 11.53
N MET A 124 8.41 3.07 11.06
CA MET A 124 7.01 2.69 11.27
C MET A 124 6.68 2.52 12.75
N LYS A 125 7.60 2.00 13.55
CA LYS A 125 7.44 1.88 15.00
C LYS A 125 7.30 3.26 15.70
N THR A 126 7.95 4.30 15.18
CA THR A 126 7.81 5.66 15.75
C THR A 126 6.54 6.38 15.28
N ILE A 127 6.04 6.07 14.08
CA ILE A 127 4.84 6.69 13.49
C ILE A 127 3.56 6.08 14.06
N LEU A 128 3.54 4.76 14.27
CA LEU A 128 2.36 4.00 14.62
C LEU A 128 2.20 3.86 16.14
N LYS A 129 0.94 3.79 16.60
CA LYS A 129 0.62 3.36 17.96
C LYS A 129 0.93 1.86 18.11
N ALA A 130 1.06 1.38 19.34
CA ALA A 130 1.48 -0.01 19.63
C ALA A 130 0.60 -1.07 18.95
N ASP A 131 -0.72 -0.89 18.98
CA ASP A 131 -1.71 -1.76 18.35
C ASP A 131 -1.63 -1.72 16.81
N GLN A 132 -1.51 -0.52 16.24
CA GLN A 132 -1.31 -0.30 14.81
C GLN A 132 -0.01 -0.93 14.32
N TYR A 133 1.08 -0.78 15.08
CA TYR A 133 2.37 -1.39 14.74
C TYR A 133 2.30 -2.92 14.76
N THR A 134 1.65 -3.51 15.75
CA THR A 134 1.43 -4.96 15.81
C THR A 134 0.66 -5.46 14.60
N LYS A 135 -0.43 -4.78 14.24
CA LYS A 135 -1.23 -5.10 13.06
C LYS A 135 -0.41 -4.93 11.76
N TRP A 136 0.38 -3.87 11.67
CA TRP A 136 1.28 -3.65 10.53
C TRP A 136 2.31 -4.79 10.38
N LYS A 137 2.92 -5.28 11.46
CA LYS A 137 3.83 -6.43 11.43
C LYS A 137 3.13 -7.68 10.89
N THR A 138 1.92 -7.95 11.33
CA THR A 138 1.10 -9.07 10.81
C THR A 138 0.85 -8.94 9.32
N LEU A 139 0.49 -7.75 8.82
CA LEU A 139 0.30 -7.50 7.39
C LEU A 139 1.59 -7.69 6.58
N GLN A 140 2.74 -7.31 7.13
CA GLN A 140 4.04 -7.53 6.49
C GLN A 140 4.37 -9.03 6.39
N GLU A 141 4.13 -9.80 7.45
CA GLU A 141 4.37 -11.24 7.45
C GLU A 141 3.45 -11.97 6.46
N GLN A 142 2.17 -11.67 6.45
CA GLN A 142 1.21 -12.22 5.47
C GLN A 142 1.65 -11.93 4.02
N LYS A 143 2.11 -10.71 3.74
CA LYS A 143 2.63 -10.33 2.43
C LYS A 143 3.88 -11.13 2.06
N ARG A 144 4.75 -11.34 3.03
CA ARG A 144 5.99 -12.12 2.86
C ARG A 144 5.70 -13.58 2.55
N GLU A 145 4.78 -14.20 3.29
CA GLU A 145 4.38 -15.58 3.03
C GLU A 145 3.75 -15.75 1.64
N LYS A 146 2.80 -14.87 1.26
CA LYS A 146 2.22 -14.88 -0.09
C LYS A 146 3.29 -14.73 -1.20
N MET A 147 4.33 -13.95 -0.97
CA MET A 147 5.43 -13.81 -1.93
C MET A 147 6.27 -15.09 -2.01
N LYS A 148 6.54 -15.75 -0.89
CA LYS A 148 7.25 -17.04 -0.86
C LYS A 148 6.47 -18.13 -1.61
N GLU A 149 5.16 -18.20 -1.42
CA GLU A 149 4.28 -19.13 -2.13
C GLU A 149 4.35 -18.90 -3.64
N LYS A 150 4.17 -17.67 -4.10
CA LYS A 150 4.26 -17.33 -5.53
C LYS A 150 5.61 -17.69 -6.15
N VAL A 151 6.71 -17.48 -5.41
CA VAL A 151 8.05 -17.86 -5.89
C VAL A 151 8.19 -19.39 -5.98
N LYS A 152 7.61 -20.14 -5.05
CA LYS A 152 7.59 -21.61 -5.10
C LYS A 152 6.77 -22.13 -6.30
N GLU A 153 5.59 -21.56 -6.55
CA GLU A 153 4.74 -21.87 -7.69
C GLU A 153 5.47 -21.61 -9.01
N TYR A 154 6.04 -20.40 -9.16
CA TYR A 154 6.81 -20.03 -10.35
C TYR A 154 7.98 -21.00 -10.63
N LYS A 155 8.69 -21.46 -9.59
CA LYS A 155 9.76 -22.42 -9.73
C LYS A 155 9.27 -23.81 -10.15
N LYS A 156 8.07 -24.22 -9.71
CA LYS A 156 7.48 -25.52 -10.12
C LYS A 156 7.02 -25.51 -11.56
N GLU A 157 6.53 -24.38 -12.06
CA GLU A 157 6.06 -24.24 -13.44
C GLU A 157 7.21 -24.16 -14.46
N ASN A 158 8.42 -23.79 -14.03
CA ASN A 158 9.57 -23.56 -14.93
C ASN A 158 10.72 -24.56 -14.71
N ASN A 159 10.52 -25.65 -13.97
CA ASN A 159 11.40 -26.81 -13.86
C ASN A 159 10.72 -28.07 -14.42
#